data_24770cad358df8968e105b48f39e9619
#
_entry.id   24770cad358df8968e105b48f39e9619
#
_cell.length_a   1.000
_cell.length_b   1.000
_cell.length_c   1.000
_cell.angle_alpha   90.00
_cell.angle_beta   90.00
_cell.angle_gamma   90.00
#
_symmetry.space_group_name_H-M   'P 1'
#
loop_
_entity.id
_entity.type
_entity.pdbx_description
1 polymer ?
#
loop_
_entity_poly.entity_id
_entity_poly.type
_entity_poly.pdbx_seq_one_letter_code
_entity_poly.pdbx_strand_id
1 'polypeptide(L)'
;AEILSGLKISKGQLVGLRGKQSIDLDLPLNSAGYILPKVNNITWIGSSHEKEYKDLNICYDVGKGLLKRIDKNFKIKLNGTSNMLMEARLRTGSKDRLPLAGKIEENVYALGALGSRGFSLGPILGEYIASMINNAPSPISAGIALAIEPLRFKD
;
A
#
# COMPACT_ATOMS: atom_id res chain seq x y z
N ALA A 1 12.46 8.39 -17.68
CA ALA A 1 13.17 7.11 -17.43
C ALA A 1 13.92 7.13 -16.09
N GLU A 2 14.54 8.23 -15.69
CA GLU A 2 15.42 8.34 -14.52
C GLU A 2 14.71 8.19 -13.17
N ILE A 3 13.47 8.69 -13.01
CA ILE A 3 12.69 8.52 -11.77
C ILE A 3 12.46 7.04 -11.44
N LEU A 4 12.36 6.20 -12.46
CA LEU A 4 12.08 4.77 -12.31
C LEU A 4 13.23 4.00 -11.66
N SER A 5 14.48 4.47 -11.75
CA SER A 5 15.67 3.81 -11.17
C SER A 5 15.60 3.68 -9.65
N GLY A 6 14.93 4.60 -8.99
CA GLY A 6 14.74 4.62 -7.53
C GLY A 6 13.53 3.83 -7.03
N LEU A 7 12.67 3.32 -7.93
CA LEU A 7 11.44 2.63 -7.55
C LEU A 7 11.65 1.14 -7.30
N LYS A 8 10.88 0.62 -6.36
CA LYS A 8 10.73 -0.82 -6.09
C LYS A 8 9.26 -1.17 -6.20
N ILE A 9 8.98 -2.20 -6.97
CA ILE A 9 7.61 -2.69 -7.16
C ILE A 9 7.48 -4.02 -6.43
N SER A 10 6.39 -4.19 -5.70
CA SER A 10 6.03 -5.47 -5.08
C SER A 10 4.57 -5.78 -5.36
N LYS A 11 4.26 -7.06 -5.49
CA LYS A 11 2.89 -7.54 -5.59
C LYS A 11 2.34 -7.76 -4.18
N GLY A 12 1.11 -7.36 -3.96
CA GLY A 12 0.35 -7.63 -2.74
C GLY A 12 -0.96 -8.29 -3.08
N GLN A 13 -1.31 -9.34 -2.32
CA GLN A 13 -2.60 -10.00 -2.45
C GLN A 13 -3.43 -9.79 -1.19
N LEU A 14 -4.74 -9.65 -1.39
CA LEU A 14 -5.75 -9.57 -0.36
C LEU A 14 -6.64 -10.79 -0.42
N VAL A 15 -7.18 -11.19 0.71
CA VAL A 15 -8.21 -12.23 0.83
C VAL A 15 -9.47 -11.60 1.40
N GLY A 16 -10.59 -11.78 0.72
CA GLY A 16 -11.92 -11.40 1.16
C GLY A 16 -12.72 -12.60 1.62
N LEU A 17 -13.19 -12.60 2.85
CA LEU A 17 -14.06 -13.64 3.42
C LEU A 17 -15.50 -13.17 3.40
N ARG A 18 -16.41 -14.04 2.92
CA ARG A 18 -17.86 -13.75 2.79
C ARG A 18 -18.72 -14.66 3.67
N GLY A 19 -19.93 -14.16 3.97
CA GLY A 19 -20.97 -14.90 4.66
C GLY A 19 -20.53 -15.40 6.03
N LYS A 20 -20.71 -16.69 6.32
CA LYS A 20 -20.34 -17.31 7.62
C LYS A 20 -18.83 -17.30 7.91
N GLN A 21 -18.00 -16.99 6.92
CA GLN A 21 -16.53 -16.88 7.07
C GLN A 21 -16.10 -15.45 7.39
N SER A 22 -16.98 -14.46 7.19
CA SER A 22 -16.68 -13.07 7.53
C SER A 22 -16.55 -12.92 9.06
N ILE A 23 -15.62 -12.05 9.45
CA ILE A 23 -15.35 -11.74 10.85
C ILE A 23 -16.07 -10.44 11.19
N ASP A 24 -16.77 -10.41 12.31
CA ASP A 24 -17.43 -9.20 12.81
C ASP A 24 -16.47 -8.44 13.71
N LEU A 25 -16.09 -7.25 13.28
CA LEU A 25 -15.15 -6.37 13.97
C LEU A 25 -15.65 -4.95 13.91
N ASP A 26 -15.58 -4.25 15.02
CA ASP A 26 -15.87 -2.82 15.10
C ASP A 26 -14.68 -1.97 14.64
N LEU A 27 -13.46 -2.46 14.85
CA LEU A 27 -12.21 -1.77 14.52
C LEU A 27 -11.27 -2.66 13.72
N PRO A 28 -10.41 -2.08 12.87
CA PRO A 28 -9.41 -2.86 12.16
C PRO A 28 -8.36 -3.42 13.12
N LEU A 29 -7.98 -4.67 12.90
CA LEU A 29 -6.86 -5.30 13.61
C LEU A 29 -5.61 -5.23 12.74
N ASN A 30 -4.46 -4.88 13.33
CA ASN A 30 -3.19 -4.80 12.63
C ASN A 30 -2.06 -5.43 13.44
N SER A 31 -1.32 -6.37 12.84
CA SER A 31 -0.13 -7.02 13.40
C SER A 31 0.75 -7.53 12.25
N ALA A 32 0.94 -8.84 12.11
CA ALA A 32 1.64 -9.46 10.97
C ALA A 32 0.85 -9.42 9.65
N GLY A 33 -0.12 -8.59 9.56
CA GLY A 33 -1.10 -8.31 8.52
C GLY A 33 -2.25 -7.56 9.15
N TYR A 34 -3.31 -7.32 8.42
CA TYR A 34 -4.49 -6.62 8.93
C TYR A 34 -5.79 -7.35 8.58
N ILE A 35 -6.79 -7.13 9.41
CA ILE A 35 -8.18 -7.53 9.17
C ILE A 35 -9.01 -6.26 9.25
N LEU A 36 -9.76 -5.97 8.20
CA LEU A 36 -10.66 -4.79 8.17
C LEU A 36 -12.05 -5.17 8.66
N PRO A 37 -12.77 -4.24 9.27
CA PRO A 37 -14.20 -4.37 9.51
C PRO A 37 -14.94 -4.74 8.23
N LYS A 38 -16.05 -5.42 8.40
CA LYS A 38 -16.87 -5.90 7.29
C LYS A 38 -17.46 -4.73 6.48
N VAL A 39 -17.19 -4.73 5.18
CA VAL A 39 -17.80 -3.81 4.22
C VAL A 39 -18.48 -4.63 3.14
N ASN A 40 -19.75 -4.34 2.85
CA ASN A 40 -20.55 -5.08 1.87
C ASN A 40 -20.53 -6.60 2.09
N ASN A 41 -20.64 -7.03 3.35
CA ASN A 41 -20.58 -8.44 3.76
C ASN A 41 -19.24 -9.15 3.44
N ILE A 42 -18.17 -8.40 3.26
CA ILE A 42 -16.83 -8.94 3.02
C ILE A 42 -15.88 -8.42 4.11
N THR A 43 -15.18 -9.35 4.78
CA THR A 43 -14.04 -9.03 5.63
C THR A 43 -12.76 -9.15 4.80
N TRP A 44 -12.08 -8.03 4.58
CA TRP A 44 -10.80 -8.02 3.86
C TRP A 44 -9.64 -8.25 4.79
N ILE A 45 -8.76 -9.16 4.40
CA ILE A 45 -7.54 -9.55 5.10
C ILE A 45 -6.35 -9.26 4.21
N GLY A 46 -5.37 -8.56 4.72
CA GLY A 46 -4.21 -8.13 3.94
C GLY A 46 -2.93 -8.08 4.74
N SER A 47 -1.88 -7.89 4.03
CA SER A 47 -1.65 -8.29 2.66
C SER A 47 -0.39 -9.14 2.58
N SER A 48 -0.26 -9.90 1.50
CA SER A 48 1.03 -10.47 1.14
C SER A 48 2.02 -9.36 0.74
N HIS A 49 3.29 -9.69 0.68
CA HIS A 49 4.35 -8.79 0.21
C HIS A 49 5.35 -9.61 -0.62
N GLU A 50 5.07 -9.69 -1.91
CA GLU A 50 5.84 -10.48 -2.86
C GLU A 50 6.80 -9.54 -3.61
N LYS A 51 8.08 -9.64 -3.28
CA LYS A 51 9.15 -8.87 -3.95
C LYS A 51 9.50 -9.47 -5.30
N GLU A 52 9.40 -10.79 -5.38
CA GLU A 52 9.62 -11.57 -6.59
C GLU A 52 8.28 -12.14 -7.04
N TYR A 53 7.86 -11.82 -8.22
CA TYR A 53 6.61 -12.30 -8.82
C TYR A 53 6.76 -12.37 -10.34
N LYS A 54 6.15 -13.37 -10.95
CA LYS A 54 6.20 -13.57 -12.41
C LYS A 54 5.14 -12.74 -13.13
N ASP A 55 3.96 -12.61 -12.52
CA ASP A 55 2.80 -11.96 -13.09
C ASP A 55 1.87 -11.41 -12.00
N LEU A 56 0.74 -10.83 -12.38
CA LEU A 56 -0.29 -10.33 -11.49
C LEU A 56 -1.40 -11.34 -11.18
N ASN A 57 -1.26 -12.58 -11.64
CA ASN A 57 -2.25 -13.60 -11.39
C ASN A 57 -2.37 -13.88 -9.89
N ILE A 58 -3.57 -14.23 -9.48
CA ILE A 58 -3.85 -14.62 -8.09
C ILE A 58 -3.15 -15.96 -7.81
N CYS A 59 -2.41 -16.01 -6.70
CA CYS A 59 -1.83 -17.23 -6.17
C CYS A 59 -2.58 -17.66 -4.90
N TYR A 60 -3.37 -18.72 -5.00
CA TYR A 60 -4.18 -19.21 -3.88
C TYR A 60 -3.35 -19.67 -2.69
N ASP A 61 -2.15 -20.21 -2.92
CA ASP A 61 -1.27 -20.67 -1.82
C ASP A 61 -0.71 -19.47 -1.02
N VAL A 62 -0.44 -18.35 -1.67
CA VAL A 62 -0.09 -17.09 -0.99
C VAL A 62 -1.26 -16.61 -0.13
N GLY A 63 -2.49 -16.67 -0.63
CA GLY A 63 -3.68 -16.33 0.14
C GLY A 63 -3.90 -17.24 1.34
N LYS A 64 -3.76 -18.55 1.17
CA LYS A 64 -3.81 -19.51 2.29
C LYS A 64 -2.72 -19.26 3.32
N GLY A 65 -1.50 -18.94 2.86
CA GLY A 65 -0.38 -18.57 3.73
C GLY A 65 -0.65 -17.32 4.55
N LEU A 66 -1.29 -16.32 3.93
CA LEU A 66 -1.74 -15.10 4.60
C LEU A 66 -2.75 -15.42 5.69
N LEU A 67 -3.78 -16.22 5.40
CA LEU A 67 -4.79 -16.62 6.38
C LEU A 67 -4.18 -17.38 7.56
N LYS A 68 -3.28 -18.35 7.30
CA LYS A 68 -2.56 -19.07 8.36
C LYS A 68 -1.74 -18.14 9.26
N ARG A 69 -1.08 -17.14 8.67
CA ARG A 69 -0.30 -16.14 9.41
C ARG A 69 -1.21 -15.31 10.32
N ILE A 70 -2.35 -14.86 9.82
CA ILE A 70 -3.35 -14.09 10.56
C ILE A 70 -3.95 -14.94 11.69
N ASP A 71 -4.36 -16.16 11.41
CA ASP A 71 -4.90 -17.12 12.38
C ASP A 71 -3.95 -17.30 13.57
N LYS A 72 -2.66 -17.55 13.28
CA LYS A 72 -1.62 -17.69 14.30
C LYS A 72 -1.44 -16.43 15.16
N ASN A 73 -1.47 -15.24 14.55
CA ASN A 73 -1.16 -14.00 15.26
C ASN A 73 -2.35 -13.46 16.07
N PHE A 74 -3.56 -13.59 15.55
CA PHE A 74 -4.76 -13.07 16.21
C PHE A 74 -5.53 -14.16 16.98
N LYS A 75 -5.12 -15.44 16.88
CA LYS A 75 -5.82 -16.59 17.47
C LYS A 75 -7.29 -16.67 17.03
N ILE A 76 -7.57 -16.30 15.80
CA ILE A 76 -8.89 -16.32 15.19
C ILE A 76 -8.93 -17.55 14.26
N LYS A 77 -9.81 -18.52 14.53
CA LYS A 77 -10.01 -19.66 13.64
C LYS A 77 -10.71 -19.22 12.36
N LEU A 78 -9.94 -19.03 11.30
CA LEU A 78 -10.44 -18.76 9.97
C LEU A 78 -10.89 -20.05 9.29
N ASN A 79 -12.15 -20.44 9.52
CA ASN A 79 -12.70 -21.68 9.01
C ASN A 79 -13.10 -21.53 7.53
N GLY A 80 -12.44 -22.29 6.68
CA GLY A 80 -12.84 -22.50 5.29
C GLY A 80 -12.24 -21.52 4.27
N THR A 81 -11.56 -22.09 3.30
CA THR A 81 -10.97 -21.35 2.16
C THR A 81 -11.78 -21.52 0.87
N SER A 82 -12.93 -22.19 0.92
CA SER A 82 -13.68 -22.63 -0.26
C SER A 82 -14.38 -21.50 -1.01
N ASN A 83 -14.67 -20.37 -0.35
CA ASN A 83 -15.36 -19.21 -0.96
C ASN A 83 -14.62 -17.88 -0.72
N MET A 84 -13.29 -17.92 -0.67
CA MET A 84 -12.52 -16.70 -0.52
C MET A 84 -12.42 -15.95 -1.86
N LEU A 85 -12.63 -14.65 -1.79
CA LEU A 85 -12.27 -13.74 -2.84
C LEU A 85 -10.78 -13.43 -2.73
N MET A 86 -10.17 -13.15 -3.86
CA MET A 86 -8.78 -12.70 -3.84
C MET A 86 -8.58 -11.57 -4.83
N GLU A 87 -7.75 -10.63 -4.45
CA GLU A 87 -7.28 -9.56 -5.31
C GLU A 87 -5.76 -9.44 -5.26
N ALA A 88 -5.15 -9.14 -6.39
CA ALA A 88 -3.73 -8.86 -6.51
C ALA A 88 -3.51 -7.47 -7.12
N ARG A 89 -2.60 -6.69 -6.54
CA ARG A 89 -2.24 -5.35 -7.03
C ARG A 89 -0.74 -5.12 -6.84
N LEU A 90 -0.21 -4.21 -7.66
CA LEU A 90 1.14 -3.71 -7.47
C LEU A 90 1.17 -2.59 -6.44
N ARG A 91 2.24 -2.59 -5.69
CA ARG A 91 2.58 -1.53 -4.75
C ARG A 91 3.94 -0.98 -5.11
N THR A 92 4.01 0.33 -5.28
CA THR A 92 5.25 1.03 -5.57
C THR A 92 5.81 1.65 -4.30
N GLY A 93 7.07 1.38 -4.04
CA GLY A 93 7.88 2.04 -3.02
C GLY A 93 9.16 2.59 -3.64
N SER A 94 10.00 3.20 -2.84
CA SER A 94 11.34 3.67 -3.22
C SER A 94 12.44 2.85 -2.56
N LYS A 95 13.67 2.98 -3.03
CA LYS A 95 14.85 2.32 -2.45
C LYS A 95 15.07 2.72 -0.99
N ASP A 96 14.88 3.99 -0.67
CA ASP A 96 15.04 4.59 0.66
C ASP A 96 13.77 4.52 1.53
N ARG A 97 12.68 3.99 1.00
CA ARG A 97 11.36 3.90 1.65
C ARG A 97 10.68 5.25 1.92
N LEU A 98 11.18 6.35 1.36
CA LEU A 98 10.52 7.65 1.42
C LEU A 98 9.61 7.81 0.18
N PRO A 99 8.51 8.56 0.29
CA PRO A 99 7.66 8.84 -0.87
C PRO A 99 8.41 9.68 -1.91
N LEU A 100 7.85 9.77 -3.10
CA LEU A 100 8.24 10.75 -4.10
C LEU A 100 7.13 11.80 -4.17
N ALA A 101 7.48 13.06 -3.94
CA ALA A 101 6.54 14.18 -4.12
C ALA A 101 7.32 15.43 -4.53
N GLY A 102 6.92 16.05 -5.64
CA GLY A 102 7.54 17.29 -6.11
C GLY A 102 7.54 17.44 -7.62
N LYS A 103 8.23 18.46 -8.07
CA LYS A 103 8.38 18.82 -9.48
C LYS A 103 9.36 17.87 -10.16
N ILE A 104 9.05 17.44 -11.38
CA ILE A 104 9.91 16.62 -12.25
C ILE A 104 10.48 17.46 -13.39
N GLU A 105 9.60 18.21 -14.02
CA GLU A 105 9.88 19.09 -15.16
C GLU A 105 9.00 20.34 -15.03
N GLU A 106 9.15 21.27 -15.95
CA GLU A 106 8.30 22.44 -15.98
C GLU A 106 6.82 22.02 -16.11
N ASN A 107 5.99 22.47 -15.16
CA ASN A 107 4.56 22.14 -15.05
C ASN A 107 4.24 20.63 -14.89
N VAL A 108 5.24 19.78 -14.61
CA VAL A 108 5.05 18.35 -14.38
C VAL A 108 5.45 18.00 -12.95
N TYR A 109 4.54 17.37 -12.22
CA TYR A 109 4.73 16.98 -10.82
C TYR A 109 4.47 15.49 -10.64
N ALA A 110 5.15 14.87 -9.68
CA ALA A 110 4.93 13.48 -9.29
C ALA A 110 4.52 13.36 -7.84
N LEU A 111 3.59 12.44 -7.58
CA LEU A 111 3.27 11.92 -6.26
C LEU A 111 3.22 10.39 -6.36
N GLY A 112 4.07 9.71 -5.62
CA GLY A 112 4.13 8.26 -5.70
C GLY A 112 5.04 7.61 -4.67
N ALA A 113 5.34 6.33 -4.87
CA ALA A 113 6.18 5.53 -3.99
C ALA A 113 5.72 5.51 -2.52
N LEU A 114 4.42 5.71 -2.26
CA LEU A 114 3.84 5.80 -0.92
C LEU A 114 3.88 4.47 -0.15
N GLY A 115 4.13 3.37 -0.84
CA GLY A 115 4.15 2.03 -0.25
C GLY A 115 2.83 1.69 0.43
N SER A 116 2.88 1.34 1.72
CA SER A 116 1.68 1.06 2.55
C SER A 116 1.09 2.29 3.23
N ARG A 117 1.70 3.48 3.05
CA ARG A 117 1.34 4.71 3.75
C ARG A 117 0.53 5.69 2.90
N GLY A 118 -0.07 5.22 1.80
CA GLY A 118 -0.80 6.08 0.85
C GLY A 118 -1.92 6.89 1.50
N PHE A 119 -2.72 6.28 2.36
CA PHE A 119 -3.82 6.97 3.05
C PHE A 119 -3.35 8.02 4.06
N SER A 120 -2.23 7.80 4.72
CA SER A 120 -1.71 8.74 5.71
C SER A 120 -0.88 9.87 5.09
N LEU A 121 -0.10 9.58 4.04
CA LEU A 121 0.79 10.55 3.43
C LEU A 121 0.20 11.24 2.18
N GLY A 122 -0.72 10.58 1.49
CA GLY A 122 -1.31 11.10 0.25
C GLY A 122 -1.92 12.50 0.40
N PRO A 123 -2.77 12.76 1.40
CA PRO A 123 -3.39 14.07 1.57
C PRO A 123 -2.38 15.19 1.77
N ILE A 124 -1.45 15.06 2.72
CA ILE A 124 -0.47 16.12 3.01
C ILE A 124 0.51 16.34 1.85
N LEU A 125 0.91 15.27 1.15
CA LEU A 125 1.79 15.39 -0.01
C LEU A 125 1.05 15.90 -1.25
N GLY A 126 -0.24 15.64 -1.37
CA GLY A 126 -1.10 16.27 -2.36
C GLY A 126 -1.22 17.79 -2.13
N GLU A 127 -1.41 18.21 -0.87
CA GLU A 127 -1.40 19.62 -0.48
C GLU A 127 -0.04 20.27 -0.77
N TYR A 128 1.06 19.58 -0.49
CA TYR A 128 2.39 20.04 -0.83
C TYR A 128 2.55 20.31 -2.32
N ILE A 129 2.12 19.41 -3.20
CA ILE A 129 2.16 19.63 -4.64
C ILE A 129 1.24 20.77 -5.04
N ALA A 130 0.06 20.86 -4.48
CA ALA A 130 -0.86 21.96 -4.73
C ALA A 130 -0.26 23.32 -4.32
N SER A 131 0.46 23.38 -3.21
CA SER A 131 1.17 24.59 -2.77
C SER A 131 2.25 25.03 -3.78
N MET A 132 2.99 24.09 -4.35
CA MET A 132 3.98 24.39 -5.40
C MET A 132 3.31 24.95 -6.67
N ILE A 133 2.20 24.37 -7.10
CA ILE A 133 1.46 24.79 -8.30
C ILE A 133 0.89 26.19 -8.11
N ASN A 134 0.38 26.51 -6.93
CA ASN A 134 -0.29 27.76 -6.62
C ASN A 134 0.64 28.84 -6.03
N ASN A 135 1.95 28.58 -5.92
CA ASN A 135 2.92 29.45 -5.23
C ASN A 135 2.46 29.82 -3.80
N ALA A 136 1.85 28.86 -3.10
CA ALA A 136 1.40 29.01 -1.71
C ALA A 136 2.47 28.53 -0.73
N PRO A 137 2.37 28.90 0.57
CA PRO A 137 3.26 28.39 1.59
C PRO A 137 3.25 26.86 1.67
N SER A 138 4.44 26.25 1.77
CA SER A 138 4.58 24.79 1.86
C SER A 138 4.04 24.26 3.20
N PRO A 139 3.22 23.20 3.20
CA PRO A 139 2.75 22.55 4.43
C PRO A 139 3.81 21.67 5.10
N ILE A 140 4.97 21.47 4.46
CA ILE A 140 6.08 20.67 4.97
C ILE A 140 7.37 21.48 5.02
N SER A 141 8.31 21.09 5.89
CA SER A 141 9.60 21.76 5.98
C SER A 141 10.50 21.52 4.76
N ALA A 142 11.44 22.43 4.52
CA ALA A 142 12.40 22.30 3.42
C ALA A 142 13.21 21.00 3.48
N GLY A 143 13.58 20.55 4.68
CA GLY A 143 14.30 19.28 4.87
C GLY A 143 13.47 18.08 4.44
N ILE A 144 12.17 18.06 4.74
CA ILE A 144 11.27 16.99 4.26
C ILE A 144 11.11 17.07 2.75
N ALA A 145 10.90 18.27 2.19
CA ALA A 145 10.76 18.48 0.76
C ALA A 145 11.97 17.92 -0.01
N LEU A 146 13.19 18.23 0.44
CA LEU A 146 14.42 17.72 -0.14
C LEU A 146 14.52 16.19 -0.06
N ALA A 147 14.15 15.60 1.09
CA ALA A 147 14.22 14.15 1.31
C ALA A 147 13.25 13.35 0.45
N ILE A 148 12.17 13.95 -0.04
CA ILE A 148 11.14 13.30 -0.87
C ILE A 148 11.17 13.73 -2.33
N GLU A 149 12.16 14.53 -2.72
CA GLU A 149 12.30 15.02 -4.09
C GLU A 149 12.30 13.85 -5.10
N PRO A 150 11.50 13.91 -6.18
CA PRO A 150 11.39 12.82 -7.15
C PRO A 150 12.71 12.49 -7.87
N LEU A 151 13.54 13.49 -8.07
CA LEU A 151 14.81 13.37 -8.82
C LEU A 151 16.03 13.03 -7.96
N ARG A 152 15.86 12.79 -6.65
CA ARG A 152 16.96 12.48 -5.70
C ARG A 152 17.75 11.20 -6.00
N PHE A 153 17.26 10.37 -6.94
CA PHE A 153 17.94 9.16 -7.40
C PHE A 153 18.66 9.36 -8.75
N LYS A 154 18.76 10.60 -9.21
CA LYS A 154 19.64 10.93 -10.33
C LYS A 154 21.07 10.85 -9.85
N ASP A 155 21.88 10.02 -10.53
CA ASP A 155 23.33 9.99 -10.43
C ASP A 155 23.93 11.18 -11.20
#